data_16d7d506e9e63c0c575dfdd14728ce27
#
_entry.id   16d7d506e9e63c0c575dfdd14728ce27
#
_cell.length_a   1.000
_cell.length_b   1.000
_cell.length_c   1.000
_cell.angle_alpha   90.00
_cell.angle_beta   90.00
_cell.angle_gamma   90.00
#
_symmetry.space_group_name_H-M   'P 1'
#
loop_
_entity.id
_entity.type
_entity.pdbx_description
1 polymer ?
#
loop_
_entity_poly.entity_id
_entity_poly.type
_entity_poly.pdbx_seq_one_letter_code
_entity_poly.pdbx_strand_id
1 'polypeptide(L)'
;MRKKLKIAIVTTLSCVSLFSAVAYADYGKKYLFTGGLRASYVKNIKYVLAGGSSSYQKKVMKAGVEAWNDISSKVNVSEGNSGAIVSVILTNSNKNNLYGIMMPFADGDRDYELDDIWDNIDVIGYDNTLSRIGIDEQRGVFTHEMGHALSLAHNDSDSDLIMHSVNLSTGIQTDDEKNLKLKWGK
;
A
#
# COMPACT_ATOMS: atom_id res chain seq x y z
N MET A 1 10.98 75.16 -35.13
CA MET A 1 9.94 74.46 -34.35
C MET A 1 10.33 72.99 -34.17
N ARG A 2 10.77 72.57 -32.97
CA ARG A 2 11.16 71.18 -32.69
C ARG A 2 9.98 70.48 -31.97
N LYS A 3 9.38 69.47 -32.63
CA LYS A 3 8.34 68.62 -32.01
C LYS A 3 8.98 67.65 -31.05
N LYS A 4 8.61 67.71 -29.77
CA LYS A 4 9.00 66.74 -28.76
C LYS A 4 8.11 65.53 -28.86
N LEU A 5 8.71 64.38 -29.18
CA LEU A 5 8.06 63.05 -29.17
C LEU A 5 7.98 62.57 -27.73
N LYS A 6 6.78 62.41 -27.19
CA LYS A 6 6.56 61.80 -25.87
C LYS A 6 6.43 60.28 -26.08
N ILE A 7 7.41 59.54 -25.60
CA ILE A 7 7.38 58.10 -25.54
C ILE A 7 6.62 57.70 -24.24
N ALA A 8 5.46 57.12 -24.41
CA ALA A 8 4.74 56.48 -23.30
C ALA A 8 5.26 55.05 -23.10
N ILE A 9 5.92 54.82 -21.99
CA ILE A 9 6.34 53.49 -21.57
C ILE A 9 5.12 52.82 -20.92
N VAL A 10 4.50 51.84 -21.62
CA VAL A 10 3.47 51.00 -21.06
C VAL A 10 4.16 49.81 -20.40
N THR A 11 4.24 49.86 -19.08
CA THR A 11 4.69 48.71 -18.25
C THR A 11 3.55 47.75 -18.12
N THR A 12 3.53 46.68 -18.94
CA THR A 12 2.65 45.54 -18.77
C THR A 12 3.14 44.72 -17.57
N LEU A 13 2.41 44.85 -16.47
CA LEU A 13 2.61 44.03 -15.30
C LEU A 13 2.02 42.64 -15.62
N SER A 14 2.89 41.68 -16.02
CA SER A 14 2.50 40.28 -16.19
C SER A 14 2.30 39.66 -14.81
N CYS A 15 1.04 39.57 -14.38
CA CYS A 15 0.66 38.69 -13.28
C CYS A 15 0.89 37.25 -13.73
N VAL A 16 2.02 36.68 -13.37
CA VAL A 16 2.22 35.23 -13.41
C VAL A 16 1.40 34.66 -12.25
N SER A 17 0.17 34.24 -12.55
CA SER A 17 -0.61 33.41 -11.65
C SER A 17 0.11 32.06 -11.55
N LEU A 18 0.82 31.84 -10.46
CA LEU A 18 1.27 30.52 -10.05
C LEU A 18 0.01 29.71 -9.73
N PHE A 19 -0.52 29.01 -10.72
CA PHE A 19 -1.41 27.89 -10.46
C PHE A 19 -0.55 26.81 -9.81
N SER A 20 -0.51 26.80 -8.47
CA SER A 20 -0.16 25.60 -7.74
C SER A 20 -1.21 24.56 -8.17
N ALA A 21 -0.79 23.62 -8.99
CA ALA A 21 -1.57 22.41 -9.21
C ALA A 21 -1.74 21.76 -7.83
N VAL A 22 -2.92 21.92 -7.25
CA VAL A 22 -3.33 21.12 -6.10
C VAL A 22 -3.42 19.72 -6.67
N ALA A 23 -2.44 18.88 -6.39
CA ALA A 23 -2.55 17.47 -6.63
C ALA A 23 -3.79 17.01 -5.85
N TYR A 24 -4.89 16.78 -6.56
CA TYR A 24 -6.07 16.17 -5.97
C TYR A 24 -5.68 14.73 -5.66
N ALA A 25 -5.41 14.49 -4.40
CA ALA A 25 -5.28 13.17 -3.86
C ALA A 25 -6.49 12.33 -4.29
N ASP A 26 -6.26 11.24 -5.01
CA ASP A 26 -7.32 10.39 -5.54
C ASP A 26 -7.47 9.15 -4.65
N TYR A 27 -8.53 9.14 -3.84
CA TYR A 27 -8.95 7.99 -3.03
C TYR A 27 -10.41 7.67 -3.32
N GLY A 28 -10.84 6.44 -3.07
CA GLY A 28 -12.23 6.06 -3.27
C GLY A 28 -12.47 4.58 -3.44
N LYS A 29 -13.74 4.20 -3.57
CA LYS A 29 -14.17 2.79 -3.67
C LYS A 29 -13.53 2.00 -4.82
N LYS A 30 -13.10 2.66 -5.90
CA LYS A 30 -12.39 2.03 -7.03
C LYS A 30 -11.02 1.44 -6.65
N TYR A 31 -10.47 1.87 -5.51
CA TYR A 31 -9.21 1.38 -4.98
C TYR A 31 -9.39 0.38 -3.82
N LEU A 32 -10.57 -0.26 -3.75
CA LEU A 32 -10.92 -1.24 -2.74
C LEU A 32 -11.43 -2.50 -3.42
N PHE A 33 -10.99 -3.67 -2.95
CA PHE A 33 -11.64 -4.93 -3.32
C PHE A 33 -13.04 -5.00 -2.71
N THR A 34 -13.97 -5.66 -3.40
CA THR A 34 -15.31 -5.95 -2.87
C THR A 34 -15.23 -7.00 -1.78
N GLY A 35 -14.40 -8.01 -1.95
CA GLY A 35 -14.06 -9.01 -0.96
C GLY A 35 -13.20 -8.51 0.19
N GLY A 36 -12.86 -9.42 1.08
CA GLY A 36 -11.98 -9.12 2.21
C GLY A 36 -12.24 -9.95 3.46
N LEU A 37 -11.47 -9.68 4.49
CA LEU A 37 -11.66 -10.29 5.79
C LEU A 37 -13.01 -9.91 6.40
N ARG A 38 -13.55 -10.78 7.28
CA ARG A 38 -14.72 -10.43 8.10
C ARG A 38 -14.36 -9.22 8.99
N ALA A 39 -15.27 -8.25 9.10
CA ALA A 39 -15.05 -7.05 9.92
C ALA A 39 -14.74 -7.37 11.39
N SER A 40 -15.22 -8.51 11.91
CA SER A 40 -14.90 -9.00 13.25
C SER A 40 -13.42 -9.38 13.43
N TYR A 41 -12.73 -9.79 12.36
CA TYR A 41 -11.32 -10.19 12.41
C TYR A 41 -10.37 -9.00 12.32
N VAL A 42 -10.76 -7.95 11.57
CA VAL A 42 -9.86 -6.83 11.24
C VAL A 42 -9.35 -6.09 12.47
N LYS A 43 -10.13 -6.06 13.55
CA LYS A 43 -9.70 -5.48 14.84
C LYS A 43 -8.64 -6.28 15.57
N ASN A 44 -8.39 -7.52 15.18
CA ASN A 44 -7.44 -8.40 15.84
C ASN A 44 -6.91 -9.45 14.86
N ILE A 45 -6.35 -8.98 13.75
CA ILE A 45 -5.70 -9.85 12.79
C ILE A 45 -4.47 -10.47 13.44
N LYS A 46 -4.46 -11.80 13.52
CA LYS A 46 -3.29 -12.56 13.92
C LYS A 46 -2.57 -13.08 12.69
N TYR A 47 -1.25 -12.93 12.67
CA TYR A 47 -0.42 -13.49 11.63
C TYR A 47 0.69 -14.38 12.21
N VAL A 48 1.16 -15.31 11.38
CA VAL A 48 2.35 -16.11 11.65
C VAL A 48 3.43 -15.82 10.61
N LEU A 49 4.69 -15.83 11.04
CA LEU A 49 5.83 -15.78 10.13
C LEU A 49 6.19 -17.21 9.72
N ALA A 50 5.97 -17.55 8.45
CA ALA A 50 6.25 -18.85 7.88
C ALA A 50 7.49 -18.80 6.95
N GLY A 51 8.21 -19.93 6.88
CA GLY A 51 9.41 -20.06 6.03
C GLY A 51 10.73 -19.85 6.76
N GLY A 52 11.83 -20.19 6.06
CA GLY A 52 13.20 -20.25 6.57
C GLY A 52 13.91 -18.91 6.71
N SER A 53 13.21 -17.87 7.11
CA SER A 53 13.76 -16.52 7.20
C SER A 53 14.73 -16.37 8.40
N SER A 54 15.81 -15.63 8.17
CA SER A 54 16.71 -15.19 9.25
C SER A 54 15.99 -14.28 10.24
N SER A 55 16.56 -14.07 11.42
CA SER A 55 16.02 -13.13 12.41
C SER A 55 15.90 -11.70 11.85
N TYR A 56 16.78 -11.33 10.93
CA TYR A 56 16.72 -10.05 10.22
C TYR A 56 15.53 -9.98 9.26
N GLN A 57 15.34 -10.98 8.42
CA GLN A 57 14.20 -11.06 7.48
C GLN A 57 12.86 -11.05 8.23
N LYS A 58 12.77 -11.79 9.35
CA LYS A 58 11.58 -11.75 10.22
C LYS A 58 11.26 -10.35 10.74
N LYS A 59 12.26 -9.54 11.09
CA LYS A 59 12.04 -8.15 11.49
C LYS A 59 11.51 -7.29 10.36
N VAL A 60 12.00 -7.48 9.13
CA VAL A 60 11.51 -6.76 7.94
C VAL A 60 10.06 -7.11 7.64
N MET A 61 9.74 -8.41 7.59
CA MET A 61 8.38 -8.92 7.39
C MET A 61 7.41 -8.36 8.42
N LYS A 62 7.77 -8.48 9.71
CA LYS A 62 6.99 -7.96 10.83
C LYS A 62 6.74 -6.45 10.70
N ALA A 63 7.79 -5.66 10.51
CA ALA A 63 7.68 -4.21 10.37
C ALA A 63 6.82 -3.80 9.18
N GLY A 64 6.86 -4.56 8.08
CA GLY A 64 6.03 -4.32 6.90
C GLY A 64 4.55 -4.56 7.18
N VAL A 65 4.18 -5.73 7.69
CA VAL A 65 2.76 -6.06 7.91
C VAL A 65 2.14 -5.27 9.06
N GLU A 66 2.90 -4.91 10.09
CA GLU A 66 2.42 -4.10 11.22
C GLU A 66 2.39 -2.59 10.92
N ALA A 67 2.88 -2.13 9.77
CA ALA A 67 2.88 -0.72 9.38
C ALA A 67 1.47 -0.11 9.28
N TRP A 68 0.44 -0.92 9.08
CA TRP A 68 -0.96 -0.49 9.01
C TRP A 68 -1.62 -0.23 10.37
N ASN A 69 -0.94 -0.57 11.48
CA ASN A 69 -1.44 -0.28 12.82
C ASN A 69 -1.50 1.24 13.07
N ASP A 70 -2.40 1.65 13.97
CA ASP A 70 -2.58 3.04 14.41
C ASP A 70 -3.16 4.02 13.34
N ILE A 71 -3.35 3.55 12.08
CA ILE A 71 -3.99 4.35 11.03
C ILE A 71 -5.52 4.41 11.23
N SER A 72 -6.11 3.28 11.61
CA SER A 72 -7.53 3.16 11.92
C SER A 72 -7.71 2.42 13.24
N SER A 73 -8.58 2.92 14.11
CA SER A 73 -8.94 2.22 15.37
C SER A 73 -9.65 0.88 15.14
N LYS A 74 -9.98 0.56 13.89
CA LYS A 74 -10.66 -0.68 13.48
C LYS A 74 -9.70 -1.74 12.95
N VAL A 75 -8.44 -1.40 12.74
CA VAL A 75 -7.42 -2.31 12.18
C VAL A 75 -6.33 -2.52 13.21
N ASN A 76 -6.05 -3.78 13.54
CA ASN A 76 -4.91 -4.14 14.35
C ASN A 76 -4.33 -5.47 13.89
N VAL A 77 -3.03 -5.46 13.60
CA VAL A 77 -2.25 -6.58 13.06
C VAL A 77 -1.18 -6.95 14.08
N SER A 78 -1.13 -8.20 14.50
CA SER A 78 -0.15 -8.63 15.51
C SER A 78 0.24 -10.10 15.31
N GLU A 79 1.49 -10.40 15.65
CA GLU A 79 2.01 -11.77 15.60
C GLU A 79 1.32 -12.66 16.65
N GLY A 80 0.93 -13.87 16.25
CA GLY A 80 0.34 -14.84 17.18
C GLY A 80 -0.11 -16.11 16.48
N ASN A 81 0.18 -17.27 17.08
CA ASN A 81 -0.11 -18.57 16.47
C ASN A 81 -1.58 -18.98 16.59
N SER A 82 -2.25 -18.62 17.69
CA SER A 82 -3.65 -19.02 17.90
C SER A 82 -4.58 -18.10 17.13
N GLY A 83 -5.37 -18.68 16.23
CA GLY A 83 -6.33 -17.95 15.41
C GLY A 83 -5.69 -17.07 14.34
N ALA A 84 -4.47 -17.38 13.92
CA ALA A 84 -3.82 -16.68 12.82
C ALA A 84 -4.58 -17.00 11.52
N ILE A 85 -4.94 -15.94 10.81
CA ILE A 85 -5.61 -15.99 9.50
C ILE A 85 -4.73 -15.42 8.40
N VAL A 86 -3.57 -14.89 8.74
CA VAL A 86 -2.58 -14.40 7.79
C VAL A 86 -1.27 -15.17 7.99
N SER A 87 -0.75 -15.75 6.90
CA SER A 87 0.61 -16.30 6.85
C SER A 87 1.51 -15.33 6.12
N VAL A 88 2.54 -14.83 6.79
CA VAL A 88 3.57 -14.00 6.15
C VAL A 88 4.75 -14.89 5.78
N ILE A 89 5.01 -15.02 4.49
CA ILE A 89 5.88 -16.05 3.94
C ILE A 89 7.04 -15.40 3.18
N LEU A 90 8.25 -15.88 3.42
CA LEU A 90 9.41 -15.60 2.57
C LEU A 90 9.81 -16.89 1.85
N THR A 91 9.85 -16.87 0.52
CA THR A 91 10.16 -18.03 -0.32
C THR A 91 11.08 -17.67 -1.48
N ASN A 92 11.86 -18.66 -1.93
CA ASN A 92 12.70 -18.52 -3.13
C ASN A 92 11.96 -18.83 -4.44
N SER A 93 10.72 -19.28 -4.36
CA SER A 93 9.91 -19.64 -5.52
C SER A 93 9.39 -18.38 -6.21
N ASN A 94 10.09 -17.87 -7.19
CA ASN A 94 9.67 -16.72 -7.99
C ASN A 94 9.35 -17.16 -9.42
N LYS A 95 8.13 -16.91 -9.81
CA LYS A 95 7.69 -17.00 -11.21
C LYS A 95 7.42 -15.56 -11.66
N ASN A 96 8.10 -14.96 -12.57
CA ASN A 96 7.78 -13.67 -13.18
C ASN A 96 8.43 -12.41 -12.56
N ASN A 97 9.53 -12.51 -11.87
CA ASN A 97 10.23 -11.37 -11.28
C ASN A 97 9.37 -10.48 -10.33
N LEU A 98 8.38 -11.05 -9.68
CA LEU A 98 7.60 -10.35 -8.66
C LEU A 98 8.43 -10.17 -7.38
N TYR A 99 8.18 -9.10 -6.65
CA TYR A 99 8.74 -8.89 -5.32
C TYR A 99 7.88 -9.55 -4.23
N GLY A 100 6.56 -9.51 -4.39
CA GLY A 100 5.59 -10.13 -3.50
C GLY A 100 4.29 -10.46 -4.19
N ILE A 101 3.38 -11.07 -3.45
CA ILE A 101 1.99 -11.30 -3.82
C ILE A 101 1.15 -11.57 -2.58
N MET A 102 -0.07 -11.05 -2.54
CA MET A 102 -1.11 -11.47 -1.62
C MET A 102 -1.99 -12.53 -2.28
N MET A 103 -2.29 -13.62 -1.56
CA MET A 103 -3.18 -14.68 -2.01
C MET A 103 -4.26 -14.93 -0.96
N PRO A 104 -5.53 -14.56 -1.22
CA PRO A 104 -6.64 -14.84 -0.32
C PRO A 104 -7.28 -16.18 -0.62
N PHE A 105 -7.89 -16.78 0.41
CA PHE A 105 -8.62 -18.03 0.33
C PHE A 105 -10.00 -17.86 0.99
N ALA A 106 -11.02 -18.37 0.33
CA ALA A 106 -12.39 -18.46 0.80
C ALA A 106 -12.85 -19.94 0.74
N ASP A 107 -13.38 -20.45 1.84
CA ASP A 107 -13.84 -21.85 1.96
C ASP A 107 -12.77 -22.90 1.55
N GLY A 108 -11.48 -22.55 1.71
CA GLY A 108 -10.34 -23.39 1.39
C GLY A 108 -9.81 -23.27 -0.04
N ASP A 109 -10.52 -22.60 -0.93
CA ASP A 109 -10.11 -22.33 -2.31
C ASP A 109 -9.53 -20.92 -2.47
N ARG A 110 -8.60 -20.75 -3.42
CA ARG A 110 -8.06 -19.42 -3.73
C ARG A 110 -9.13 -18.55 -4.39
N ASP A 111 -9.39 -17.39 -3.81
CA ASP A 111 -10.23 -16.34 -4.42
C ASP A 111 -9.42 -15.51 -5.43
N TYR A 112 -9.65 -15.73 -6.72
CA TYR A 112 -8.98 -15.01 -7.82
C TYR A 112 -9.70 -13.71 -8.20
N GLU A 113 -11.01 -13.64 -7.93
CA GLU A 113 -11.84 -12.49 -8.29
C GLU A 113 -11.82 -11.40 -7.23
N LEU A 114 -11.31 -11.71 -6.03
CA LEU A 114 -11.15 -10.80 -4.89
C LEU A 114 -12.49 -10.20 -4.41
N ASP A 115 -13.56 -10.98 -4.50
CA ASP A 115 -14.91 -10.54 -4.16
C ASP A 115 -15.58 -11.33 -3.03
N ASP A 116 -14.96 -12.44 -2.58
CA ASP A 116 -15.43 -13.27 -1.48
C ASP A 116 -15.03 -12.77 -0.08
N ILE A 117 -15.59 -13.40 0.94
CA ILE A 117 -15.16 -13.24 2.34
C ILE A 117 -14.00 -14.21 2.61
N TRP A 118 -12.84 -13.66 2.91
CA TRP A 118 -11.62 -14.45 3.09
C TRP A 118 -11.51 -15.05 4.50
N ASP A 119 -11.13 -16.32 4.54
CA ASP A 119 -10.87 -17.06 5.79
C ASP A 119 -9.38 -17.11 6.12
N ASN A 120 -8.53 -17.17 5.09
CA ASN A 120 -7.08 -17.18 5.20
C ASN A 120 -6.45 -16.33 4.11
N ILE A 121 -5.27 -15.79 4.39
CA ILE A 121 -4.50 -14.97 3.45
C ILE A 121 -3.02 -15.31 3.56
N ASP A 122 -2.37 -15.51 2.43
CA ASP A 122 -0.92 -15.59 2.35
C ASP A 122 -0.37 -14.26 1.83
N VAL A 123 0.52 -13.63 2.61
CA VAL A 123 1.33 -12.45 2.25
C VAL A 123 2.73 -12.95 1.95
N ILE A 124 3.10 -13.02 0.69
CA ILE A 124 4.31 -13.68 0.22
C ILE A 124 5.31 -12.66 -0.30
N GLY A 125 6.56 -12.73 0.18
CA GLY A 125 7.71 -12.09 -0.42
C GLY A 125 8.61 -13.11 -1.12
N TYR A 126 9.25 -12.72 -2.22
CA TYR A 126 10.15 -13.56 -2.99
C TYR A 126 11.62 -13.16 -2.73
N ASP A 127 12.36 -13.97 -1.97
CA ASP A 127 13.72 -13.66 -1.51
C ASP A 127 14.71 -13.41 -2.66
N ASN A 128 14.58 -14.14 -3.76
CA ASN A 128 15.43 -13.97 -4.93
C ASN A 128 15.29 -12.62 -5.65
N THR A 129 14.18 -11.91 -5.47
CA THR A 129 13.98 -10.53 -5.96
C THR A 129 14.21 -9.51 -4.86
N LEU A 130 13.68 -9.78 -3.65
CA LEU A 130 13.82 -8.90 -2.50
C LEU A 130 15.28 -8.67 -2.10
N SER A 131 16.14 -9.69 -2.20
CA SER A 131 17.57 -9.55 -1.90
C SER A 131 18.34 -8.57 -2.81
N ARG A 132 17.71 -8.08 -3.89
CA ARG A 132 18.30 -7.13 -4.85
C ARG A 132 17.94 -5.67 -4.55
N ILE A 133 17.06 -5.40 -3.59
CA ILE A 133 16.57 -4.07 -3.23
C ILE A 133 16.91 -3.75 -1.78
N GLY A 134 16.84 -2.48 -1.41
CA GLY A 134 17.14 -1.99 -0.07
C GLY A 134 16.15 -2.49 0.98
N ILE A 135 16.55 -2.42 2.24
CA ILE A 135 15.74 -2.91 3.38
C ILE A 135 14.39 -2.20 3.50
N ASP A 136 14.36 -0.89 3.25
CA ASP A 136 13.14 -0.11 3.34
C ASP A 136 12.17 -0.49 2.22
N GLU A 137 12.67 -0.77 1.03
CA GLU A 137 11.89 -1.28 -0.10
C GLU A 137 11.38 -2.69 0.17
N GLN A 138 12.21 -3.58 0.75
CA GLN A 138 11.76 -4.92 1.18
C GLN A 138 10.60 -4.83 2.18
N ARG A 139 10.71 -3.93 3.16
CA ARG A 139 9.63 -3.64 4.11
C ARG A 139 8.40 -3.12 3.37
N GLY A 140 8.59 -2.17 2.43
CA GLY A 140 7.53 -1.62 1.59
C GLY A 140 6.74 -2.69 0.86
N VAL A 141 7.40 -3.72 0.31
CA VAL A 141 6.72 -4.85 -0.35
C VAL A 141 5.77 -5.56 0.63
N PHE A 142 6.20 -5.90 1.84
CA PHE A 142 5.31 -6.54 2.83
C PHE A 142 4.19 -5.60 3.30
N THR A 143 4.45 -4.28 3.34
CA THR A 143 3.41 -3.28 3.62
C THR A 143 2.37 -3.25 2.49
N HIS A 144 2.80 -3.27 1.23
CA HIS A 144 1.95 -3.31 0.04
C HIS A 144 1.07 -4.57 0.03
N GLU A 145 1.66 -5.76 0.17
CA GLU A 145 0.92 -7.02 0.15
C GLU A 145 -0.06 -7.12 1.35
N MET A 146 0.31 -6.59 2.51
CA MET A 146 -0.61 -6.50 3.64
C MET A 146 -1.74 -5.49 3.38
N GLY A 147 -1.51 -4.42 2.62
CA GLY A 147 -2.54 -3.51 2.14
C GLY A 147 -3.60 -4.23 1.31
N HIS A 148 -3.18 -5.13 0.42
CA HIS A 148 -4.10 -6.01 -0.31
C HIS A 148 -4.88 -6.93 0.63
N ALA A 149 -4.23 -7.51 1.63
CA ALA A 149 -4.90 -8.32 2.67
C ALA A 149 -5.93 -7.51 3.46
N LEU A 150 -5.75 -6.20 3.57
CA LEU A 150 -6.71 -5.25 4.13
C LEU A 150 -7.72 -4.72 3.08
N SER A 151 -7.87 -5.41 1.96
CA SER A 151 -8.80 -5.12 0.86
C SER A 151 -8.52 -3.82 0.09
N LEU A 152 -7.30 -3.33 0.10
CA LEU A 152 -6.90 -2.21 -0.74
C LEU A 152 -6.47 -2.73 -2.13
N ALA A 153 -6.99 -2.14 -3.19
CA ALA A 153 -6.55 -2.37 -4.56
C ALA A 153 -5.42 -1.40 -4.94
N HIS A 154 -4.79 -1.63 -6.09
CA HIS A 154 -3.79 -0.71 -6.58
C HIS A 154 -4.34 0.71 -6.77
N ASN A 155 -3.51 1.69 -6.47
CA ASN A 155 -3.78 3.11 -6.71
C ASN A 155 -2.57 3.76 -7.39
N ASP A 156 -2.65 3.94 -8.70
CA ASP A 156 -1.57 4.48 -9.53
C ASP A 156 -1.71 6.00 -9.76
N SER A 157 -2.49 6.68 -8.93
CA SER A 157 -2.69 8.14 -9.04
C SER A 157 -1.46 8.95 -8.62
N ASP A 158 -0.60 8.39 -7.77
CA ASP A 158 0.65 8.99 -7.32
C ASP A 158 1.71 7.89 -7.12
N SER A 159 2.92 8.13 -7.61
CA SER A 159 4.03 7.17 -7.57
C SER A 159 4.56 6.87 -6.16
N ASP A 160 4.25 7.72 -5.19
CA ASP A 160 4.73 7.59 -3.81
C ASP A 160 3.82 6.73 -2.94
N LEU A 161 2.62 6.37 -3.43
CA LEU A 161 1.68 5.53 -2.69
C LEU A 161 2.24 4.13 -2.46
N ILE A 162 2.00 3.60 -1.25
CA ILE A 162 2.39 2.21 -0.95
C ILE A 162 1.61 1.22 -1.82
N MET A 163 0.37 1.56 -2.20
CA MET A 163 -0.48 0.72 -3.05
C MET A 163 -0.28 0.98 -4.56
N HIS A 164 0.79 1.66 -4.99
CA HIS A 164 1.12 1.79 -6.41
C HIS A 164 1.55 0.43 -7.00
N SER A 165 1.06 0.10 -8.22
CA SER A 165 1.21 -1.24 -8.81
C SER A 165 2.64 -1.60 -9.25
N VAL A 166 3.48 -0.60 -9.53
CA VAL A 166 4.81 -0.80 -10.13
C VAL A 166 5.93 -0.25 -9.27
N ASN A 167 5.72 0.87 -8.58
CA ASN A 167 6.77 1.54 -7.82
C ASN A 167 6.95 0.94 -6.43
N LEU A 168 8.21 0.81 -6.02
CA LEU A 168 8.56 0.36 -4.67
C LEU A 168 8.55 1.56 -3.72
N SER A 169 7.39 1.85 -3.15
CA SER A 169 7.27 2.84 -2.07
C SER A 169 7.75 2.25 -0.74
N THR A 170 8.24 3.11 0.14
CA THR A 170 8.78 2.71 1.45
C THR A 170 7.86 3.05 2.62
N GLY A 171 6.72 3.71 2.37
CA GLY A 171 5.80 4.13 3.41
C GLY A 171 4.38 4.42 2.93
N ILE A 172 3.45 4.25 3.87
CA ILE A 172 2.02 4.54 3.67
C ILE A 172 1.85 6.05 3.54
N GLN A 173 1.09 6.49 2.54
CA GLN A 173 0.78 7.87 2.27
C GLN A 173 -0.66 8.22 2.65
N THR A 174 -0.97 9.51 2.64
CA THR A 174 -2.29 10.02 3.07
C THR A 174 -3.46 9.37 2.34
N ASP A 175 -3.33 9.02 1.05
CA ASP A 175 -4.43 8.43 0.30
C ASP A 175 -4.56 6.93 0.53
N ASP A 176 -3.46 6.23 0.82
CA ASP A 176 -3.50 4.86 1.31
C ASP A 176 -4.28 4.81 2.65
N GLU A 177 -3.97 5.74 3.59
CA GLU A 177 -4.69 5.86 4.87
C GLU A 177 -6.18 6.14 4.69
N LYS A 178 -6.54 7.05 3.76
CA LYS A 178 -7.94 7.38 3.47
C LYS A 178 -8.70 6.18 2.91
N ASN A 179 -8.07 5.41 2.01
CA ASN A 179 -8.64 4.20 1.46
C ASN A 179 -8.84 3.13 2.56
N LEU A 180 -7.87 2.94 3.46
CA LEU A 180 -8.03 2.05 4.62
C LEU A 180 -9.23 2.48 5.49
N LYS A 181 -9.30 3.77 5.84
CA LYS A 181 -10.40 4.33 6.64
C LYS A 181 -11.75 4.27 5.92
N LEU A 182 -11.77 4.34 4.59
CA LEU A 182 -12.99 4.18 3.78
C LEU A 182 -13.50 2.73 3.82
N LYS A 183 -12.61 1.74 3.78
CA LYS A 183 -12.98 0.31 3.84
C LYS A 183 -13.44 -0.10 5.26
N TRP A 184 -12.69 0.27 6.28
CA TRP A 184 -12.83 -0.30 7.63
C TRP A 184 -13.36 0.70 8.68
N GLY A 185 -13.37 1.97 8.39
CA GLY A 185 -13.75 3.04 9.31
C GLY A 185 -12.53 3.68 10.00
N LYS A 186 -12.84 4.75 10.78
CA LYS A 186 -11.82 5.52 11.51
C LYS A 186 -11.42 4.85 12.82
#